data_af4162fffd50261c22f0ea09bd758af9
#
_entry.id   af4162fffd50261c22f0ea09bd758af9
#
_cell.length_a   1.000
_cell.length_b   1.000
_cell.length_c   1.000
_cell.angle_alpha   90.00
_cell.angle_beta   90.00
_cell.angle_gamma   90.00
#
_symmetry.space_group_name_H-M   'P 1'
#
loop_
_entity.id
_entity.type
_entity.pdbx_description
1 polymer ?
#
loop_
_entity_poly.entity_id
_entity_poly.type
_entity_poly.pdbx_seq_one_letter_code
_entity_poly.pdbx_strand_id
1 'polypeptide(L)'
;NGNLLDNKYIPRIGDNDAAKTVESVKSFDAVGADKSVIKLEYSAPAGAEGRIDYVSFTYNRKLVMQNNFMAFRTGAMKYAVSMQLENATSDIIIWRRSADGECTIIPSEYNDGVLTTYSSNIKSNDELIAVKRNANFPEPQVVDNVSNQNLHSLGHTDMVILVPQSGKLTAQAERLAELHRDADGLNVAVVRADMVYNEFSSGTPDATAYRRFMKMLYDKAEPGKEPRYLLLFGDGAWDNRMKTSEWRGENPHDYLLCYESDNSESKVSSYVMEDYFGLLDDTEGYNLLKDRPDLGIGRLPAITEAQAKAMVDKIVAYSGRKYAGDWKNSILMLGDDGDNNIHMRDADNVAEKIAATDSSLYVNKIYWDSYKMEVTASGNSYPTVRKELLEQLQTGALLVNYSGHGSADVLSHELVLNKGDMSALVSS
;
A
#
# COMPACT_ATOMS: atom_id res chain seq x y z
N ASN A 1 -40.24 20.26 8.15
CA ASN A 1 -39.68 21.46 7.79
C ASN A 1 -38.94 21.44 6.43
N GLY A 2 -38.17 20.53 5.99
CA GLY A 2 -37.65 20.36 4.62
C GLY A 2 -36.83 21.52 4.04
N ASN A 3 -36.03 22.19 4.86
CA ASN A 3 -35.14 23.25 4.37
C ASN A 3 -33.93 22.63 3.65
N LEU A 4 -33.61 23.14 2.46
CA LEU A 4 -32.36 22.81 1.77
C LEU A 4 -31.17 23.38 2.55
N LEU A 5 -30.26 22.51 2.99
CA LEU A 5 -29.05 22.92 3.70
C LEU A 5 -27.93 23.27 2.73
N ASP A 6 -27.74 22.46 1.68
CA ASP A 6 -26.74 22.73 0.66
C ASP A 6 -27.11 22.00 -0.64
N ASN A 7 -26.48 22.45 -1.73
CA ASN A 7 -26.50 21.78 -3.02
C ASN A 7 -25.11 21.88 -3.64
N LYS A 8 -24.50 20.75 -3.94
CA LYS A 8 -23.16 20.68 -4.48
C LYS A 8 -23.17 19.93 -5.81
N TYR A 9 -22.43 20.46 -6.74
CA TYR A 9 -22.19 19.81 -8.01
C TYR A 9 -20.87 19.00 -7.95
N ILE A 10 -20.95 17.73 -8.31
CA ILE A 10 -19.78 16.88 -8.47
C ILE A 10 -19.44 16.86 -9.96
N PRO A 11 -18.26 17.36 -10.37
CA PRO A 11 -17.86 17.39 -11.78
C PRO A 11 -17.80 15.98 -12.37
N ARG A 12 -18.11 15.90 -13.67
CA ARG A 12 -17.88 14.67 -14.44
C ARG A 12 -16.37 14.35 -14.42
N ILE A 13 -16.06 13.07 -14.30
CA ILE A 13 -14.69 12.56 -14.45
C ILE A 13 -14.46 12.18 -15.93
N GLY A 14 -13.25 12.43 -16.43
CA GLY A 14 -12.78 11.90 -17.71
C GLY A 14 -12.41 10.43 -17.61
N ASP A 15 -12.12 9.80 -18.74
CA ASP A 15 -11.82 8.36 -18.79
C ASP A 15 -10.59 7.93 -17.98
N ASN A 16 -9.67 8.88 -17.75
CA ASN A 16 -8.40 8.65 -17.03
C ASN A 16 -8.30 9.47 -15.72
N ASP A 17 -9.41 10.08 -15.30
CA ASP A 17 -9.42 10.87 -14.06
C ASP A 17 -9.78 10.00 -12.86
N ALA A 18 -9.25 10.39 -11.69
CA ALA A 18 -9.72 9.89 -10.43
C ALA A 18 -11.13 10.39 -10.09
N ALA A 19 -11.83 9.67 -9.21
CA ALA A 19 -13.08 10.11 -8.65
C ALA A 19 -12.94 11.51 -8.03
N LYS A 20 -13.91 12.39 -8.27
CA LYS A 20 -13.90 13.75 -7.69
C LYS A 20 -14.61 13.72 -6.35
N THR A 21 -13.98 14.29 -5.34
CA THR A 21 -14.57 14.47 -4.02
C THR A 21 -15.16 15.86 -3.86
N VAL A 22 -16.27 15.96 -3.17
CA VAL A 22 -16.90 17.22 -2.81
C VAL A 22 -17.26 17.19 -1.33
N GLU A 23 -16.79 18.15 -0.59
CA GLU A 23 -17.11 18.33 0.83
C GLU A 23 -18.05 19.53 1.02
N SER A 24 -18.94 19.41 1.98
CA SER A 24 -19.81 20.50 2.40
C SER A 24 -19.89 20.56 3.91
N VAL A 25 -19.58 21.72 4.47
CA VAL A 25 -19.75 22.01 5.90
C VAL A 25 -20.81 23.09 6.06
N LYS A 26 -21.86 22.81 6.80
CA LYS A 26 -22.95 23.75 7.07
C LYS A 26 -23.33 23.82 8.54
N SER A 27 -23.50 25.01 9.04
CA SER A 27 -24.10 25.25 10.36
C SER A 27 -25.57 25.61 10.20
N PHE A 28 -26.39 25.05 11.06
CA PHE A 28 -27.83 25.38 11.11
C PHE A 28 -28.34 25.32 12.55
N ASP A 29 -29.38 26.09 12.82
CA ASP A 29 -30.03 26.07 14.13
C ASP A 29 -30.91 24.82 14.25
N ALA A 30 -30.63 23.99 15.27
CA ALA A 30 -31.51 22.86 15.60
C ALA A 30 -32.82 23.40 16.16
N VAL A 31 -33.91 23.11 15.50
CA VAL A 31 -35.25 23.38 16.03
C VAL A 31 -35.55 22.36 17.10
N GLY A 32 -35.67 22.74 18.36
CA GLY A 32 -35.77 21.93 19.57
C GLY A 32 -36.66 20.68 19.50
N ALA A 33 -36.19 19.70 18.81
CA ALA A 33 -36.80 18.37 18.63
C ALA A 33 -35.82 17.27 19.07
N ASP A 34 -36.38 16.25 19.68
CA ASP A 34 -35.57 15.08 20.13
C ASP A 34 -34.92 14.32 18.99
N LYS A 35 -35.30 14.57 17.74
CA LYS A 35 -34.80 13.90 16.56
C LYS A 35 -34.66 14.84 15.38
N SER A 36 -33.50 14.89 14.78
CA SER A 36 -33.25 15.55 13.50
C SER A 36 -33.04 14.50 12.39
N VAL A 37 -33.65 14.77 11.23
CA VAL A 37 -33.48 13.92 10.03
C VAL A 37 -32.84 14.74 8.95
N ILE A 38 -31.70 14.31 8.46
CA ILE A 38 -31.02 14.88 7.29
C ILE A 38 -31.19 13.88 6.14
N LYS A 39 -31.71 14.38 5.03
CA LYS A 39 -31.89 13.63 3.80
C LYS A 39 -30.81 14.04 2.80
N LEU A 40 -30.07 13.08 2.30
CA LEU A 40 -29.15 13.26 1.19
C LEU A 40 -29.82 12.75 -0.08
N GLU A 41 -29.86 13.58 -1.10
CA GLU A 41 -30.41 13.22 -2.42
C GLU A 41 -29.31 13.36 -3.46
N TYR A 42 -29.07 12.30 -4.22
CA TYR A 42 -28.19 12.29 -5.38
C TYR A 42 -29.00 12.26 -6.64
N SER A 43 -28.74 13.22 -7.53
CA SER A 43 -29.38 13.28 -8.85
C SER A 43 -28.30 13.34 -9.92
N ALA A 44 -28.33 12.41 -10.85
CA ALA A 44 -27.30 12.29 -11.87
C ALA A 44 -27.88 11.70 -13.18
N PRO A 45 -27.17 11.87 -14.32
CA PRO A 45 -27.46 11.15 -15.56
C PRO A 45 -27.41 9.63 -15.36
N ALA A 46 -28.07 8.90 -16.27
CA ALA A 46 -28.03 7.44 -16.26
C ALA A 46 -26.59 6.92 -16.35
N GLY A 47 -26.25 5.94 -15.52
CA GLY A 47 -24.92 5.35 -15.44
C GLY A 47 -23.92 6.09 -14.57
N ALA A 48 -24.27 7.26 -14.02
CA ALA A 48 -23.41 7.94 -13.04
C ALA A 48 -23.59 7.34 -11.65
N GLU A 49 -22.49 7.18 -10.92
CA GLU A 49 -22.46 6.64 -9.56
C GLU A 49 -21.92 7.71 -8.59
N GLY A 50 -22.57 7.82 -7.43
CA GLY A 50 -22.14 8.70 -6.34
C GLY A 50 -22.07 7.90 -5.05
N ARG A 51 -20.97 8.05 -4.29
CA ARG A 51 -20.75 7.36 -3.02
C ARG A 51 -20.63 8.37 -1.90
N ILE A 52 -21.20 8.05 -0.74
CA ILE A 52 -21.04 8.82 0.47
C ILE A 52 -19.87 8.23 1.22
N ASP A 53 -18.84 9.04 1.47
CA ASP A 53 -17.69 8.62 2.27
C ASP A 53 -18.03 8.71 3.76
N TYR A 54 -18.36 9.90 4.24
CA TYR A 54 -18.82 10.07 5.63
C TYR A 54 -19.81 11.21 5.80
N VAL A 55 -20.53 11.17 6.91
CA VAL A 55 -21.36 12.27 7.40
C VAL A 55 -21.01 12.49 8.87
N SER A 56 -20.61 13.71 9.21
CA SER A 56 -20.25 14.10 10.57
C SER A 56 -21.21 15.16 11.12
N PHE A 57 -21.56 15.04 12.38
CA PHE A 57 -22.38 16.01 13.09
C PHE A 57 -21.67 16.49 14.36
N THR A 58 -21.54 17.80 14.48
CA THR A 58 -21.10 18.45 15.71
C THR A 58 -22.20 19.30 16.25
N TYR A 59 -22.61 19.10 17.49
CA TYR A 59 -23.71 19.87 18.13
C TYR A 59 -23.48 20.05 19.61
N ASN A 60 -24.02 21.12 20.16
CA ASN A 60 -24.07 21.35 21.59
C ASN A 60 -25.26 20.60 22.20
N ARG A 61 -25.03 19.88 23.30
CA ARG A 61 -26.05 19.15 24.03
C ARG A 61 -25.98 19.43 25.51
N LYS A 62 -27.08 19.24 26.23
CA LYS A 62 -27.07 19.18 27.69
C LYS A 62 -26.28 17.93 28.13
N LEU A 63 -25.55 18.07 29.23
CA LEU A 63 -24.85 16.93 29.85
C LEU A 63 -25.86 16.10 30.64
N VAL A 64 -26.60 15.27 29.95
CA VAL A 64 -27.56 14.32 30.52
C VAL A 64 -27.09 12.93 30.09
N MET A 65 -26.84 12.06 31.09
CA MET A 65 -26.37 10.69 30.79
C MET A 65 -27.40 9.93 29.97
N GLN A 66 -26.94 9.32 28.92
CA GLN A 66 -27.71 8.43 28.05
C GLN A 66 -27.01 7.10 27.94
N ASN A 67 -27.76 6.02 28.13
CA ASN A 67 -27.24 4.67 28.07
C ASN A 67 -26.09 4.42 29.08
N ASN A 68 -25.14 3.57 28.70
CA ASN A 68 -24.02 3.14 29.56
C ASN A 68 -22.72 3.90 29.25
N PHE A 69 -22.70 4.66 28.17
CA PHE A 69 -21.50 5.33 27.65
C PHE A 69 -21.89 6.63 26.95
N MET A 70 -21.12 7.69 27.19
CA MET A 70 -21.28 8.97 26.53
C MET A 70 -19.94 9.67 26.40
N ALA A 71 -19.49 9.90 25.15
CA ALA A 71 -18.32 10.72 24.87
C ALA A 71 -18.78 12.15 24.54
N PHE A 72 -18.01 13.14 24.99
CA PHE A 72 -18.28 14.56 24.71
C PHE A 72 -17.01 15.40 24.82
N ARG A 73 -17.06 16.62 24.29
CA ARG A 73 -15.99 17.61 24.41
C ARG A 73 -16.58 18.93 24.90
N THR A 74 -15.82 19.66 25.69
CA THR A 74 -16.29 20.94 26.29
C THR A 74 -15.62 22.17 25.65
N GLY A 75 -14.67 21.94 24.74
CA GLY A 75 -13.76 22.99 24.28
C GLY A 75 -12.63 23.25 25.27
N ALA A 76 -11.74 24.20 24.95
CA ALA A 76 -10.62 24.57 25.82
C ALA A 76 -11.10 25.27 27.10
N MET A 77 -10.69 24.77 28.25
CA MET A 77 -10.97 25.35 29.54
C MET A 77 -9.68 25.65 30.29
N LYS A 78 -9.36 26.96 30.45
CA LYS A 78 -8.10 27.40 31.09
C LYS A 78 -8.14 27.37 32.62
N TYR A 79 -9.34 27.36 33.20
CA TYR A 79 -9.55 27.41 34.65
C TYR A 79 -10.24 26.16 35.15
N ALA A 80 -10.16 25.95 36.45
CA ALA A 80 -10.94 24.90 37.10
C ALA A 80 -12.44 25.15 36.86
N VAL A 81 -13.12 24.12 36.37
CA VAL A 81 -14.55 24.16 36.09
C VAL A 81 -15.24 23.02 36.79
N SER A 82 -16.47 23.29 37.20
CA SER A 82 -17.40 22.26 37.67
C SER A 82 -18.35 21.94 36.52
N MET A 83 -18.44 20.65 36.19
CA MET A 83 -19.41 20.14 35.22
C MET A 83 -20.40 19.24 35.92
N GLN A 84 -21.67 19.37 35.57
CA GLN A 84 -22.74 18.53 36.12
C GLN A 84 -23.32 17.64 35.04
N LEU A 85 -23.29 16.33 35.28
CA LEU A 85 -23.89 15.32 34.45
C LEU A 85 -25.19 14.86 35.14
N GLU A 86 -26.33 15.25 34.54
CA GLU A 86 -27.66 14.86 35.01
C GLU A 86 -27.99 13.41 34.62
N ASN A 87 -29.04 12.83 35.21
CA ASN A 87 -29.46 11.44 35.01
C ASN A 87 -28.32 10.44 35.26
N ALA A 88 -27.48 10.77 36.22
CA ALA A 88 -26.34 9.99 36.59
C ALA A 88 -26.69 8.90 37.62
N THR A 89 -25.83 7.91 37.75
CA THR A 89 -25.84 6.91 38.81
C THR A 89 -24.49 6.88 39.54
N SER A 90 -24.44 6.38 40.76
CA SER A 90 -23.21 6.40 41.57
C SER A 90 -22.05 5.56 41.02
N ASP A 91 -22.31 4.71 40.05
CA ASP A 91 -21.31 3.87 39.38
C ASP A 91 -20.70 4.51 38.12
N ILE A 92 -21.07 5.75 37.77
CA ILE A 92 -20.48 6.45 36.66
C ILE A 92 -19.11 7.00 37.04
N ILE A 93 -18.16 6.82 36.14
CA ILE A 93 -16.84 7.47 36.15
C ILE A 93 -16.68 8.32 34.90
N ILE A 94 -15.88 9.38 35.01
CA ILE A 94 -15.52 10.22 33.88
C ILE A 94 -14.02 10.08 33.60
N TRP A 95 -13.71 9.61 32.41
CA TRP A 95 -12.35 9.60 31.87
C TRP A 95 -12.10 10.88 31.07
N ARG A 96 -10.89 11.40 31.17
CA ARG A 96 -10.35 12.36 30.24
C ARG A 96 -9.30 11.65 29.39
N ARG A 97 -9.45 11.68 28.08
CA ARG A 97 -8.46 11.25 27.11
C ARG A 97 -7.85 12.49 26.44
N SER A 98 -6.56 12.69 26.62
CA SER A 98 -5.82 13.79 25.98
C SER A 98 -5.53 13.46 24.50
N ALA A 99 -5.09 14.47 23.73
CA ALA A 99 -4.82 14.31 22.31
C ALA A 99 -3.66 13.33 22.01
N ASP A 100 -2.72 13.19 22.95
CA ASP A 100 -1.60 12.25 22.92
C ASP A 100 -1.96 10.83 23.44
N GLY A 101 -3.24 10.64 23.80
CA GLY A 101 -3.77 9.33 24.20
C GLY A 101 -3.70 9.02 25.68
N GLU A 102 -3.17 9.90 26.52
CA GLU A 102 -3.18 9.72 27.97
C GLU A 102 -4.61 9.69 28.51
N CYS A 103 -4.95 8.68 29.33
CA CYS A 103 -6.24 8.51 29.93
C CYS A 103 -6.16 8.69 31.46
N THR A 104 -6.93 9.65 32.00
CA THR A 104 -7.01 9.91 33.43
C THR A 104 -8.47 9.93 33.92
N ILE A 105 -8.72 9.46 35.13
CA ILE A 105 -10.04 9.57 35.75
C ILE A 105 -10.16 10.96 36.40
N ILE A 106 -11.24 11.67 36.09
CA ILE A 106 -11.54 12.95 36.72
C ILE A 106 -12.30 12.70 38.02
N PRO A 107 -11.86 13.28 39.14
CA PRO A 107 -12.61 13.21 40.40
C PRO A 107 -14.03 13.71 40.25
N SER A 108 -14.98 12.98 40.81
CA SER A 108 -16.42 13.30 40.71
C SER A 108 -17.15 12.94 41.99
N GLU A 109 -18.17 13.72 42.30
CA GLU A 109 -19.07 13.54 43.45
C GLU A 109 -20.48 13.27 42.94
N TYR A 110 -21.10 12.21 43.44
CA TYR A 110 -22.49 11.85 43.10
C TYR A 110 -23.44 12.35 44.19
N ASN A 111 -24.49 13.06 43.78
CA ASN A 111 -25.57 13.41 44.66
C ASN A 111 -26.91 13.48 43.88
N ASP A 112 -27.88 12.70 44.35
CA ASP A 112 -29.28 12.69 43.88
C ASP A 112 -29.46 12.77 42.35
N GLY A 113 -28.86 11.85 41.61
CA GLY A 113 -28.99 11.79 40.15
C GLY A 113 -28.07 12.71 39.37
N VAL A 114 -27.21 13.48 40.03
CA VAL A 114 -26.25 14.40 39.44
C VAL A 114 -24.82 13.96 39.81
N LEU A 115 -23.98 13.82 38.81
CA LEU A 115 -22.56 13.65 39.01
C LEU A 115 -21.85 14.96 38.75
N THR A 116 -21.25 15.54 39.78
CA THR A 116 -20.46 16.77 39.68
C THR A 116 -19.00 16.40 39.59
N THR A 117 -18.34 16.85 38.52
CA THR A 117 -16.91 16.63 38.30
C THR A 117 -16.16 17.95 38.29
N TYR A 118 -14.95 17.95 38.80
CA TYR A 118 -14.06 19.08 38.86
C TYR A 118 -12.83 18.85 38.00
N SER A 119 -12.57 19.72 37.07
CA SER A 119 -11.39 19.60 36.21
C SER A 119 -10.78 20.95 35.90
N SER A 120 -9.49 20.97 35.62
CA SER A 120 -8.73 22.14 35.16
C SER A 120 -7.91 21.77 33.94
N ASN A 121 -7.53 22.76 33.15
CA ASN A 121 -6.63 22.59 32.01
C ASN A 121 -7.16 21.61 30.95
N ILE A 122 -8.47 21.55 30.72
CA ILE A 122 -9.03 20.78 29.59
C ILE A 122 -8.65 21.48 28.29
N LYS A 123 -7.99 20.78 27.41
CA LYS A 123 -7.62 21.27 26.08
C LYS A 123 -8.76 21.05 25.08
N SER A 124 -8.78 21.82 24.01
CA SER A 124 -9.82 21.72 22.97
C SER A 124 -9.95 20.33 22.34
N ASN A 125 -8.85 19.58 22.31
CA ASN A 125 -8.80 18.23 21.72
C ASN A 125 -9.00 17.12 22.74
N ASP A 126 -9.13 17.43 24.04
CA ASP A 126 -9.42 16.44 25.05
C ASP A 126 -10.84 15.91 24.88
N GLU A 127 -11.01 14.64 25.06
CA GLU A 127 -12.29 13.95 25.04
C GLU A 127 -12.66 13.50 26.46
N LEU A 128 -13.87 13.79 26.87
CA LEU A 128 -14.42 13.35 28.14
C LEU A 128 -15.38 12.16 27.90
N ILE A 129 -15.24 11.12 28.69
CA ILE A 129 -15.97 9.87 28.50
C ILE A 129 -16.62 9.51 29.83
N ALA A 130 -17.95 9.66 29.91
CA ALA A 130 -18.75 9.18 31.03
C ALA A 130 -19.14 7.72 30.76
N VAL A 131 -18.86 6.84 31.69
CA VAL A 131 -19.12 5.40 31.54
C VAL A 131 -19.61 4.79 32.84
N LYS A 132 -20.65 3.95 32.77
CA LYS A 132 -21.11 3.13 33.91
C LYS A 132 -20.17 1.97 34.13
N ARG A 133 -19.54 1.90 35.30
CA ARG A 133 -18.53 0.89 35.65
C ARG A 133 -19.03 -0.55 35.54
N ASN A 134 -20.29 -0.74 35.92
CA ASN A 134 -20.91 -2.08 36.07
C ASN A 134 -21.84 -2.42 34.89
N ALA A 135 -21.74 -1.71 33.76
CA ALA A 135 -22.53 -2.03 32.58
C ALA A 135 -21.94 -3.22 31.82
N ASN A 136 -22.80 -3.93 31.11
CA ASN A 136 -22.35 -4.93 30.16
C ASN A 136 -21.75 -4.22 28.94
N PHE A 137 -20.48 -4.41 28.71
CA PHE A 137 -19.77 -3.98 27.51
C PHE A 137 -19.44 -5.19 26.63
N PRO A 138 -19.27 -4.99 25.32
CA PRO A 138 -18.75 -6.05 24.47
C PRO A 138 -17.39 -6.55 24.98
N GLU A 139 -17.27 -7.85 25.09
CA GLU A 139 -16.00 -8.47 25.45
C GLU A 139 -15.18 -8.75 24.17
N PRO A 140 -13.86 -8.52 24.18
CA PRO A 140 -13.02 -8.87 23.05
C PRO A 140 -12.98 -10.39 22.90
N GLN A 141 -13.12 -10.86 21.67
CA GLN A 141 -12.95 -12.27 21.37
C GLN A 141 -11.45 -12.61 21.37
N VAL A 142 -11.06 -13.61 22.16
CA VAL A 142 -9.71 -14.16 22.09
C VAL A 142 -9.58 -14.96 20.79
N VAL A 143 -8.65 -14.58 19.94
CA VAL A 143 -8.40 -15.25 18.65
C VAL A 143 -7.27 -16.27 18.80
N ASP A 144 -6.11 -15.85 19.29
CA ASP A 144 -4.92 -16.69 19.45
C ASP A 144 -3.89 -16.03 20.39
N ASN A 145 -2.78 -16.72 20.62
CA ASN A 145 -1.62 -16.21 21.32
C ASN A 145 -0.58 -15.68 20.31
N VAL A 146 -0.03 -14.51 20.58
CA VAL A 146 1.12 -13.99 19.85
C VAL A 146 2.39 -14.48 20.53
N SER A 147 3.27 -15.16 19.77
CA SER A 147 4.58 -15.58 20.26
C SER A 147 5.44 -14.34 20.60
N ASN A 148 6.23 -14.46 21.66
CA ASN A 148 7.17 -13.40 22.02
C ASN A 148 8.13 -13.12 20.86
N GLN A 149 8.26 -11.87 20.50
CA GLN A 149 9.12 -11.37 19.44
C GLN A 149 9.76 -10.04 19.84
N ASN A 150 10.83 -9.64 19.15
CA ASN A 150 11.45 -8.35 19.36
C ASN A 150 12.27 -7.94 18.12
N LEU A 151 11.62 -7.37 17.12
CA LEU A 151 12.27 -6.84 15.92
C LEU A 151 13.11 -5.60 16.23
N HIS A 152 12.77 -4.86 17.28
CA HIS A 152 13.56 -3.72 17.74
C HIS A 152 14.96 -4.12 18.24
N SER A 153 15.18 -5.40 18.57
CA SER A 153 16.50 -5.91 18.99
C SER A 153 17.42 -6.29 17.83
N LEU A 154 16.95 -6.26 16.58
CA LEU A 154 17.80 -6.54 15.43
C LEU A 154 19.00 -5.60 15.40
N GLY A 155 20.19 -6.17 15.18
CA GLY A 155 21.43 -5.43 14.99
C GLY A 155 21.59 -4.92 13.55
N HIS A 156 22.86 -4.74 13.15
CA HIS A 156 23.18 -4.36 11.77
C HIS A 156 22.56 -5.32 10.75
N THR A 157 21.77 -4.79 9.85
CA THR A 157 21.03 -5.53 8.83
C THR A 157 21.17 -4.82 7.49
N ASP A 158 21.86 -5.45 6.55
CA ASP A 158 22.03 -4.93 5.19
C ASP A 158 20.80 -5.18 4.31
N MET A 159 20.13 -6.32 4.53
CA MET A 159 19.01 -6.75 3.72
C MET A 159 17.90 -7.35 4.59
N VAL A 160 16.66 -6.92 4.33
CA VAL A 160 15.47 -7.57 4.89
C VAL A 160 14.77 -8.35 3.78
N ILE A 161 14.45 -9.61 4.03
CA ILE A 161 13.54 -10.41 3.21
C ILE A 161 12.24 -10.55 3.99
N LEU A 162 11.20 -9.87 3.54
CA LEU A 162 9.87 -9.91 4.13
C LEU A 162 9.05 -11.02 3.47
N VAL A 163 8.47 -11.92 4.28
CA VAL A 163 7.64 -13.03 3.80
C VAL A 163 6.20 -12.91 4.31
N PRO A 164 5.20 -13.47 3.59
CA PRO A 164 3.82 -13.46 4.03
C PRO A 164 3.62 -14.12 5.41
N GLN A 165 2.56 -13.70 6.10
CA GLN A 165 2.20 -14.17 7.44
C GLN A 165 2.03 -15.69 7.52
N SER A 166 1.54 -16.34 6.46
CA SER A 166 1.35 -17.80 6.42
C SER A 166 2.64 -18.60 6.61
N GLY A 167 3.80 -17.98 6.34
CA GLY A 167 5.11 -18.62 6.47
C GLY A 167 5.43 -19.67 5.39
N LYS A 168 4.54 -19.93 4.44
CA LYS A 168 4.74 -20.94 3.38
C LYS A 168 6.02 -20.73 2.57
N LEU A 169 6.47 -19.49 2.43
CA LEU A 169 7.62 -19.13 1.61
C LEU A 169 8.94 -19.06 2.41
N THR A 170 8.88 -19.16 3.74
CA THR A 170 10.03 -18.92 4.63
C THR A 170 11.23 -19.79 4.31
N ALA A 171 11.04 -21.06 4.02
CA ALA A 171 12.15 -21.97 3.69
C ALA A 171 12.94 -21.52 2.44
N GLN A 172 12.25 -21.03 1.41
CA GLN A 172 12.91 -20.54 0.20
C GLN A 172 13.51 -19.15 0.40
N ALA A 173 12.91 -18.33 1.24
CA ALA A 173 13.48 -17.03 1.63
C ALA A 173 14.78 -17.22 2.43
N GLU A 174 14.85 -18.16 3.36
CA GLU A 174 16.09 -18.46 4.10
C GLU A 174 17.17 -18.99 3.15
N ARG A 175 16.82 -19.85 2.20
CA ARG A 175 17.76 -20.33 1.19
C ARG A 175 18.36 -19.20 0.35
N LEU A 176 17.54 -18.19 0.01
CA LEU A 176 18.01 -16.97 -0.66
C LEU A 176 18.87 -16.12 0.25
N ALA A 177 18.47 -16.00 1.52
CA ALA A 177 19.26 -15.27 2.53
C ALA A 177 20.65 -15.90 2.73
N GLU A 178 20.75 -17.22 2.79
CA GLU A 178 22.02 -17.93 2.86
C GLU A 178 22.91 -17.61 1.66
N LEU A 179 22.37 -17.61 0.44
CA LEU A 179 23.12 -17.22 -0.75
C LEU A 179 23.75 -15.83 -0.59
N HIS A 180 22.98 -14.84 -0.14
CA HIS A 180 23.46 -13.46 0.01
C HIS A 180 24.42 -13.28 1.20
N ARG A 181 24.24 -14.06 2.26
CA ARG A 181 25.21 -14.11 3.39
C ARG A 181 26.55 -14.66 2.93
N ASP A 182 26.54 -15.75 2.17
CA ASP A 182 27.75 -16.48 1.76
C ASP A 182 28.48 -15.82 0.58
N ALA A 183 27.72 -15.41 -0.47
CA ALA A 183 28.29 -14.88 -1.69
C ALA A 183 28.57 -13.37 -1.63
N ASP A 184 27.72 -12.61 -0.96
CA ASP A 184 27.76 -11.15 -0.96
C ASP A 184 28.20 -10.56 0.40
N GLY A 185 28.31 -11.39 1.43
CA GLY A 185 28.71 -10.99 2.78
C GLY A 185 27.70 -10.09 3.49
N LEU A 186 26.41 -10.18 3.12
CA LEU A 186 25.36 -9.34 3.68
C LEU A 186 24.82 -9.90 5.01
N ASN A 187 24.48 -9.02 5.93
CA ASN A 187 23.67 -9.36 7.10
C ASN A 187 22.20 -9.38 6.68
N VAL A 188 21.62 -10.56 6.50
CA VAL A 188 20.24 -10.73 5.98
C VAL A 188 19.30 -11.19 7.08
N ALA A 189 18.21 -10.48 7.29
CA ALA A 189 17.12 -10.87 8.18
C ALA A 189 15.90 -11.33 7.35
N VAL A 190 15.39 -12.53 7.64
CA VAL A 190 14.11 -13.01 7.09
C VAL A 190 13.04 -12.78 8.14
N VAL A 191 12.00 -12.03 7.79
CA VAL A 191 10.97 -11.58 8.73
C VAL A 191 9.58 -11.85 8.16
N ARG A 192 8.68 -12.37 8.99
CA ARG A 192 7.27 -12.53 8.58
C ARG A 192 6.50 -11.22 8.79
N ALA A 193 5.53 -10.96 7.91
CA ALA A 193 4.74 -9.74 7.91
C ALA A 193 3.93 -9.55 9.21
N ASP A 194 3.40 -10.62 9.81
CA ASP A 194 2.67 -10.54 11.08
C ASP A 194 3.54 -10.03 12.22
N MET A 195 4.82 -10.39 12.25
CA MET A 195 5.76 -9.86 13.25
C MET A 195 5.92 -8.34 13.10
N VAL A 196 5.97 -7.86 11.85
CA VAL A 196 6.05 -6.43 11.56
C VAL A 196 4.75 -5.73 11.98
N TYR A 197 3.59 -6.30 11.66
CA TYR A 197 2.31 -5.72 12.08
C TYR A 197 2.20 -5.62 13.61
N ASN A 198 2.62 -6.64 14.34
CA ASN A 198 2.55 -6.67 15.79
C ASN A 198 3.33 -5.51 16.43
N GLU A 199 4.53 -5.21 15.94
CA GLU A 199 5.40 -4.19 16.55
C GLU A 199 5.22 -2.78 15.95
N PHE A 200 4.79 -2.65 14.68
CA PHE A 200 4.78 -1.36 13.97
C PHE A 200 3.40 -0.85 13.59
N SER A 201 2.33 -1.65 13.77
CA SER A 201 0.95 -1.24 13.50
C SER A 201 -0.08 -1.85 14.47
N SER A 202 0.33 -2.18 15.70
CA SER A 202 -0.53 -2.72 16.77
C SER A 202 -1.30 -3.98 16.34
N GLY A 203 -0.66 -4.84 15.54
CA GLY A 203 -1.24 -6.09 15.02
C GLY A 203 -2.17 -5.91 13.83
N THR A 204 -2.43 -4.69 13.38
CA THR A 204 -3.27 -4.42 12.21
C THR A 204 -2.44 -4.55 10.93
N PRO A 205 -2.86 -5.34 9.93
CA PRO A 205 -2.22 -5.33 8.62
C PRO A 205 -2.25 -3.93 7.99
N ASP A 206 -1.09 -3.31 7.88
CA ASP A 206 -0.89 -1.95 7.38
C ASP A 206 0.43 -1.91 6.59
N ALA A 207 0.37 -1.52 5.32
CA ALA A 207 1.54 -1.41 4.47
C ALA A 207 2.59 -0.42 5.04
N THR A 208 2.13 0.64 5.73
CA THR A 208 3.03 1.59 6.40
C THR A 208 3.87 0.95 7.50
N ALA A 209 3.46 -0.20 8.05
CA ALA A 209 4.26 -0.92 9.03
C ALA A 209 5.59 -1.39 8.44
N TYR A 210 5.63 -1.77 7.16
CA TYR A 210 6.88 -2.15 6.47
C TYR A 210 7.85 -0.97 6.42
N ARG A 211 7.35 0.20 6.04
CA ARG A 211 8.17 1.44 6.05
C ARG A 211 8.67 1.78 7.45
N ARG A 212 7.80 1.70 8.47
CA ARG A 212 8.19 1.98 9.88
C ARG A 212 9.26 1.01 10.38
N PHE A 213 9.16 -0.26 10.01
CA PHE A 213 10.17 -1.25 10.34
C PHE A 213 11.52 -0.93 9.68
N MET A 214 11.53 -0.63 8.38
CA MET A 214 12.75 -0.23 7.67
C MET A 214 13.33 1.07 8.22
N LYS A 215 12.48 2.07 8.53
CA LYS A 215 12.91 3.31 9.16
C LYS A 215 13.54 3.08 10.53
N MET A 216 13.00 2.20 11.35
CA MET A 216 13.61 1.87 12.64
C MET A 216 15.03 1.29 12.47
N LEU A 217 15.25 0.43 11.46
CA LEU A 217 16.58 -0.10 11.15
C LEU A 217 17.52 1.00 10.63
N TYR A 218 17.01 1.89 9.78
CA TYR A 218 17.73 3.01 9.20
C TYR A 218 18.17 4.00 10.27
N ASP A 219 17.25 4.48 11.11
CA ASP A 219 17.52 5.46 12.17
C ASP A 219 18.47 4.93 13.27
N LYS A 220 18.47 3.60 13.47
CA LYS A 220 19.31 2.94 14.48
C LYS A 220 20.70 2.60 13.96
N ALA A 221 20.92 2.64 12.67
CA ALA A 221 22.17 2.24 12.06
C ALA A 221 23.31 3.20 12.40
N GLU A 222 24.52 2.66 12.55
CA GLU A 222 25.72 3.49 12.52
C GLU A 222 25.94 4.02 11.10
N PRO A 223 26.50 5.23 10.92
CA PRO A 223 26.76 5.80 9.60
C PRO A 223 27.52 4.83 8.68
N GLY A 224 26.95 4.59 7.49
CA GLY A 224 27.48 3.65 6.50
C GLY A 224 27.10 2.18 6.73
N LYS A 225 26.20 1.91 7.70
CA LYS A 225 25.65 0.58 7.99
C LYS A 225 24.12 0.57 7.93
N GLU A 226 23.55 1.53 7.23
CA GLU A 226 22.13 1.61 6.98
C GLU A 226 21.67 0.39 6.13
N PRO A 227 20.38 -0.02 6.24
CA PRO A 227 19.85 -1.08 5.42
C PRO A 227 19.92 -0.68 3.94
N ARG A 228 20.32 -1.61 3.09
CA ARG A 228 20.57 -1.38 1.67
C ARG A 228 19.48 -1.97 0.79
N TYR A 229 18.79 -3.01 1.27
CA TYR A 229 17.82 -3.75 0.47
C TYR A 229 16.59 -4.18 1.28
N LEU A 230 15.43 -4.05 0.66
CA LEU A 230 14.18 -4.69 1.08
C LEU A 230 13.68 -5.60 -0.04
N LEU A 231 13.57 -6.89 0.22
CA LEU A 231 12.96 -7.84 -0.68
C LEU A 231 11.58 -8.25 -0.14
N LEU A 232 10.53 -7.95 -0.89
CA LEU A 232 9.19 -8.45 -0.67
C LEU A 232 9.08 -9.84 -1.31
N PHE A 233 9.31 -10.88 -0.52
CA PHE A 233 9.30 -12.26 -1.00
C PHE A 233 7.90 -12.85 -0.85
N GLY A 234 7.02 -12.47 -1.74
CA GLY A 234 5.61 -12.83 -1.80
C GLY A 234 4.86 -11.94 -2.79
N ASP A 235 3.79 -12.47 -3.36
CA ASP A 235 2.94 -11.70 -4.26
C ASP A 235 2.14 -10.65 -3.50
N GLY A 236 1.60 -9.67 -4.20
CA GLY A 236 0.72 -8.63 -3.69
C GLY A 236 -0.65 -8.68 -4.37
N ALA A 237 -1.62 -8.04 -3.75
CA ALA A 237 -2.95 -7.86 -4.30
C ALA A 237 -3.26 -6.38 -4.36
N TRP A 238 -3.86 -5.91 -5.45
CA TRP A 238 -4.35 -4.53 -5.50
C TRP A 238 -5.52 -4.29 -4.53
N ASP A 239 -6.26 -5.34 -4.18
CA ASP A 239 -7.23 -5.30 -3.08
C ASP A 239 -6.60 -5.91 -1.81
N ASN A 240 -5.79 -5.17 -1.12
CA ASN A 240 -5.14 -5.58 0.14
C ASN A 240 -6.12 -6.17 1.18
N ARG A 241 -7.42 -5.94 1.04
CA ARG A 241 -8.46 -6.41 1.97
C ARG A 241 -9.24 -7.62 1.46
N MET A 242 -8.97 -8.11 0.25
CA MET A 242 -9.61 -9.26 -0.41
C MET A 242 -11.16 -9.17 -0.43
N LYS A 243 -11.72 -7.98 -0.67
CA LYS A 243 -13.17 -7.72 -0.60
C LYS A 243 -13.87 -7.76 -1.95
N THR A 244 -13.16 -7.47 -3.03
CA THR A 244 -13.71 -7.49 -4.38
C THR A 244 -14.00 -8.91 -4.83
N SER A 245 -14.81 -9.06 -5.88
CA SER A 245 -15.20 -10.38 -6.40
C SER A 245 -14.01 -11.21 -6.89
N GLU A 246 -12.98 -10.54 -7.39
CA GLU A 246 -11.77 -11.17 -7.94
C GLU A 246 -10.90 -11.79 -6.85
N TRP A 247 -10.82 -11.14 -5.69
CA TRP A 247 -9.99 -11.56 -4.57
C TRP A 247 -10.74 -12.32 -3.47
N ARG A 248 -12.08 -12.34 -3.58
CA ARG A 248 -12.91 -13.02 -2.57
C ARG A 248 -12.68 -14.53 -2.59
N GLY A 249 -12.17 -15.05 -1.51
CA GLY A 249 -11.82 -16.47 -1.37
C GLY A 249 -10.33 -16.73 -1.33
N GLU A 250 -9.52 -15.74 -1.69
CA GLU A 250 -8.09 -15.80 -1.46
C GLU A 250 -7.77 -15.63 0.03
N ASN A 251 -6.68 -16.22 0.47
CA ASN A 251 -6.23 -16.07 1.85
C ASN A 251 -5.26 -14.86 1.97
N PRO A 252 -5.65 -13.76 2.62
CA PRO A 252 -4.81 -12.57 2.71
C PRO A 252 -3.47 -12.83 3.43
N HIS A 253 -3.37 -13.90 4.23
CA HIS A 253 -2.12 -14.27 4.90
C HIS A 253 -1.06 -14.86 3.95
N ASP A 254 -1.42 -15.18 2.72
CA ASP A 254 -0.50 -15.70 1.70
C ASP A 254 0.12 -14.58 0.84
N TYR A 255 -0.30 -13.32 1.05
CA TYR A 255 0.13 -12.16 0.29
C TYR A 255 0.85 -11.14 1.17
N LEU A 256 1.69 -10.31 0.54
CA LEU A 256 2.27 -9.12 1.14
C LEU A 256 1.50 -7.89 0.68
N LEU A 257 1.25 -6.97 1.60
CA LEU A 257 0.54 -5.74 1.28
C LEU A 257 1.30 -4.91 0.25
N CYS A 258 0.56 -4.24 -0.61
CA CYS A 258 1.04 -3.22 -1.52
C CYS A 258 0.76 -1.83 -0.94
N TYR A 259 1.63 -0.85 -1.23
CA TYR A 259 1.28 0.55 -1.10
C TYR A 259 0.78 1.05 -2.45
N GLU A 260 -0.33 1.74 -2.45
CA GLU A 260 -1.05 2.10 -3.67
C GLU A 260 -1.18 3.62 -3.79
N SER A 261 -1.27 4.09 -5.03
CA SER A 261 -1.58 5.50 -5.32
C SER A 261 -2.98 5.87 -4.83
N ASP A 262 -3.21 7.16 -4.56
CA ASP A 262 -4.51 7.68 -4.10
C ASP A 262 -5.63 7.53 -5.14
N ASN A 263 -5.29 7.21 -6.38
CA ASN A 263 -6.20 7.15 -7.51
C ASN A 263 -6.65 5.72 -7.84
N SER A 264 -7.01 4.93 -6.86
CA SER A 264 -7.32 3.49 -7.02
C SER A 264 -8.43 3.15 -8.03
N GLU A 265 -9.22 4.12 -8.48
CA GLU A 265 -10.26 3.90 -9.50
C GLU A 265 -9.86 4.39 -10.91
N SER A 266 -8.70 4.99 -11.08
CA SER A 266 -8.22 5.44 -12.39
C SER A 266 -7.49 4.32 -13.12
N LYS A 267 -7.89 4.02 -14.35
CA LYS A 267 -7.25 2.99 -15.18
C LYS A 267 -5.80 3.32 -15.58
N VAL A 268 -5.41 4.59 -15.50
CA VAL A 268 -4.08 5.07 -15.90
C VAL A 268 -3.23 5.49 -14.72
N SER A 269 -3.87 6.02 -13.66
CA SER A 269 -3.15 6.60 -12.52
C SER A 269 -3.17 5.71 -11.28
N SER A 270 -3.84 4.55 -11.34
CA SER A 270 -3.78 3.55 -10.27
C SER A 270 -2.56 2.67 -10.46
N TYR A 271 -1.68 2.65 -9.49
CA TYR A 271 -0.47 1.83 -9.51
C TYR A 271 -0.02 1.49 -8.10
N VAL A 272 0.71 0.39 -8.01
CA VAL A 272 1.44 -0.01 -6.81
C VAL A 272 2.74 0.76 -6.76
N MET A 273 3.08 1.33 -5.61
CA MET A 273 4.30 2.11 -5.40
C MET A 273 5.09 1.54 -4.23
N GLU A 274 5.98 0.61 -4.51
CA GLU A 274 6.77 -0.04 -3.47
C GLU A 274 7.95 0.81 -2.99
N ASP A 275 8.37 1.79 -3.77
CA ASP A 275 9.39 2.79 -3.37
C ASP A 275 9.02 3.48 -2.05
N TYR A 276 7.71 3.60 -1.74
CA TYR A 276 7.23 4.11 -0.46
C TYR A 276 7.88 3.45 0.76
N PHE A 277 8.16 2.16 0.69
CA PHE A 277 8.78 1.44 1.80
C PHE A 277 10.23 1.81 2.06
N GLY A 278 10.87 2.48 1.10
CA GLY A 278 12.24 2.93 1.18
C GLY A 278 12.41 4.44 1.32
N LEU A 279 11.32 5.21 1.46
CA LEU A 279 11.37 6.65 1.72
C LEU A 279 11.55 6.86 3.23
N LEU A 280 12.79 6.89 3.70
CA LEU A 280 13.11 6.75 5.11
C LEU A 280 13.51 8.03 5.81
N ASP A 281 13.83 9.12 5.10
CA ASP A 281 14.11 10.42 5.71
C ASP A 281 12.87 10.99 6.42
N ASP A 282 13.07 11.82 7.45
CA ASP A 282 11.98 12.33 8.32
C ASP A 282 10.94 13.16 7.58
N THR A 283 11.29 13.77 6.46
CA THR A 283 10.41 14.63 5.66
C THR A 283 9.81 13.94 4.44
N GLU A 284 10.05 12.64 4.28
CA GLU A 284 9.63 11.86 3.12
C GLU A 284 8.36 11.03 3.36
N GLY A 285 7.82 10.49 2.28
CA GLY A 285 6.58 9.70 2.29
C GLY A 285 5.31 10.50 2.10
N TYR A 286 5.42 11.84 1.92
CA TYR A 286 4.29 12.73 1.65
C TYR A 286 4.19 13.16 0.19
N ASN A 287 5.29 13.13 -0.55
CA ASN A 287 5.35 13.50 -1.95
C ASN A 287 6.10 12.46 -2.77
N LEU A 288 5.45 11.33 -2.97
CA LEU A 288 6.00 10.12 -3.59
C LEU A 288 6.64 10.34 -4.97
N LEU A 289 6.25 11.40 -5.68
CA LEU A 289 6.82 11.73 -6.98
C LEU A 289 8.16 12.49 -6.91
N LYS A 290 8.52 13.00 -5.74
CA LYS A 290 9.74 13.82 -5.52
C LYS A 290 10.71 13.19 -4.55
N ASP A 291 10.18 12.42 -3.61
CA ASP A 291 10.97 11.73 -2.61
C ASP A 291 11.82 10.63 -3.28
N ARG A 292 12.93 10.24 -2.66
CA ARG A 292 13.87 9.28 -3.24
C ARG A 292 14.10 8.12 -2.27
N PRO A 293 14.00 6.87 -2.73
CA PRO A 293 14.26 5.72 -1.87
C PRO A 293 15.73 5.70 -1.39
N ASP A 294 15.93 5.44 -0.12
CA ASP A 294 17.25 5.29 0.54
C ASP A 294 17.83 3.90 0.37
N LEU A 295 17.03 2.95 -0.11
CA LEU A 295 17.43 1.56 -0.30
C LEU A 295 16.82 0.96 -1.56
N GLY A 296 17.42 -0.12 -2.05
CA GLY A 296 16.87 -0.89 -3.18
C GLY A 296 15.70 -1.76 -2.73
N ILE A 297 14.58 -1.69 -3.46
CA ILE A 297 13.39 -2.48 -3.17
C ILE A 297 13.09 -3.39 -4.37
N GLY A 298 12.72 -4.63 -4.08
CA GLY A 298 12.29 -5.58 -5.09
C GLY A 298 11.21 -6.51 -4.57
N ARG A 299 10.46 -7.11 -5.49
CA ARG A 299 9.46 -8.14 -5.17
C ARG A 299 9.70 -9.41 -5.97
N LEU A 300 9.62 -10.55 -5.30
CA LEU A 300 9.50 -11.87 -5.94
C LEU A 300 8.04 -12.35 -5.75
N PRO A 301 7.18 -12.22 -6.77
CA PRO A 301 5.75 -12.45 -6.65
C PRO A 301 5.40 -13.95 -6.65
N ALA A 302 5.67 -14.60 -5.54
CA ALA A 302 5.33 -16.00 -5.33
C ALA A 302 4.20 -16.13 -4.30
N ILE A 303 3.27 -17.04 -4.55
CA ILE A 303 2.17 -17.42 -3.65
C ILE A 303 2.40 -18.83 -3.10
N THR A 304 3.02 -19.69 -3.90
CA THR A 304 3.28 -21.08 -3.54
C THR A 304 4.76 -21.35 -3.34
N GLU A 305 5.06 -22.38 -2.53
CA GLU A 305 6.45 -22.82 -2.33
C GLU A 305 7.11 -23.26 -3.65
N ALA A 306 6.36 -23.86 -4.56
CA ALA A 306 6.88 -24.30 -5.88
C ALA A 306 7.31 -23.09 -6.74
N GLN A 307 6.52 -22.00 -6.76
CA GLN A 307 6.88 -20.77 -7.46
C GLN A 307 8.12 -20.14 -6.82
N ALA A 308 8.12 -20.00 -5.49
CA ALA A 308 9.26 -19.47 -4.74
C ALA A 308 10.54 -20.26 -5.00
N LYS A 309 10.44 -21.59 -4.97
CA LYS A 309 11.56 -22.48 -5.28
C LYS A 309 12.10 -22.27 -6.71
N ALA A 310 11.22 -22.17 -7.69
CA ALA A 310 11.63 -21.95 -9.09
C ALA A 310 12.34 -20.60 -9.27
N MET A 311 11.88 -19.53 -8.59
CA MET A 311 12.54 -18.23 -8.61
C MET A 311 13.91 -18.28 -7.93
N VAL A 312 14.00 -18.87 -6.75
CA VAL A 312 15.27 -19.00 -6.03
C VAL A 312 16.26 -19.90 -6.79
N ASP A 313 15.79 -20.98 -7.39
CA ASP A 313 16.66 -21.85 -8.22
C ASP A 313 17.30 -21.09 -9.39
N LYS A 314 16.55 -20.20 -10.06
CA LYS A 314 17.08 -19.33 -11.11
C LYS A 314 18.14 -18.36 -10.58
N ILE A 315 17.88 -17.72 -9.45
CA ILE A 315 18.81 -16.78 -8.83
C ILE A 315 20.10 -17.49 -8.43
N VAL A 316 20.00 -18.65 -7.76
CA VAL A 316 21.15 -19.46 -7.35
C VAL A 316 21.96 -19.92 -8.57
N ALA A 317 21.29 -20.39 -9.63
CA ALA A 317 21.95 -20.82 -10.85
C ALA A 317 22.67 -19.67 -11.58
N TYR A 318 22.05 -18.49 -11.62
CA TYR A 318 22.65 -17.30 -12.19
C TYR A 318 23.87 -16.82 -11.40
N SER A 319 23.74 -16.69 -10.08
CA SER A 319 24.85 -16.29 -9.19
C SER A 319 26.01 -17.27 -9.23
N GLY A 320 25.71 -18.57 -9.29
CA GLY A 320 26.69 -19.64 -9.43
C GLY A 320 27.34 -19.76 -10.82
N ARG A 321 26.98 -18.86 -11.76
CA ARG A 321 27.46 -18.86 -13.16
C ARG A 321 27.24 -20.18 -13.90
N LYS A 322 26.23 -20.93 -13.51
CA LYS A 322 25.93 -22.25 -14.06
C LYS A 322 25.67 -22.22 -15.57
N TYR A 323 25.10 -21.13 -16.06
CA TYR A 323 24.75 -20.92 -17.46
C TYR A 323 25.53 -19.73 -18.06
N ALA A 324 26.87 -19.77 -17.93
CA ALA A 324 27.72 -18.78 -18.58
C ALA A 324 27.69 -18.99 -20.11
N GLY A 325 27.61 -17.89 -20.85
CA GLY A 325 27.55 -17.91 -22.32
C GLY A 325 27.61 -16.52 -22.91
N ASP A 326 27.68 -16.42 -24.23
CA ASP A 326 27.79 -15.16 -24.99
C ASP A 326 26.58 -14.27 -24.80
N TRP A 327 25.44 -14.82 -24.41
CA TRP A 327 24.24 -14.08 -24.07
C TRP A 327 24.46 -13.01 -22.98
N LYS A 328 25.47 -13.16 -22.14
CA LYS A 328 25.83 -12.19 -21.10
C LYS A 328 26.38 -10.87 -21.63
N ASN A 329 26.75 -10.83 -22.91
CA ASN A 329 27.19 -9.62 -23.59
C ASN A 329 26.12 -9.09 -24.56
N SER A 330 24.95 -9.73 -24.65
CA SER A 330 23.88 -9.37 -25.56
C SER A 330 22.82 -8.52 -24.84
N ILE A 331 22.48 -7.38 -25.41
CA ILE A 331 21.36 -6.52 -24.98
C ILE A 331 20.35 -6.47 -26.13
N LEU A 332 19.09 -6.70 -25.82
CA LEU A 332 17.99 -6.62 -26.78
C LEU A 332 17.13 -5.40 -26.50
N MET A 333 17.10 -4.49 -27.44
CA MET A 333 16.32 -3.26 -27.38
C MET A 333 15.11 -3.35 -28.31
N LEU A 334 13.92 -3.25 -27.73
CA LEU A 334 12.63 -3.37 -28.40
C LEU A 334 11.91 -2.04 -28.40
N GLY A 335 11.31 -1.64 -29.51
CA GLY A 335 10.55 -0.39 -29.62
C GLY A 335 9.28 -0.57 -30.45
N ASP A 336 8.15 -0.19 -29.85
CA ASP A 336 6.84 -0.15 -30.48
C ASP A 336 6.75 1.05 -31.46
N ASP A 337 5.93 0.94 -32.51
CA ASP A 337 5.75 1.97 -33.55
C ASP A 337 4.70 3.03 -33.19
N GLY A 338 4.00 2.89 -32.06
CA GLY A 338 3.00 3.83 -31.61
C GLY A 338 3.55 5.23 -31.24
N ASP A 339 2.62 6.16 -30.95
CA ASP A 339 2.88 7.50 -30.36
C ASP A 339 3.93 8.34 -31.10
N ASN A 340 3.81 8.44 -32.42
CA ASN A 340 4.76 9.16 -33.28
C ASN A 340 6.21 8.68 -33.13
N ASN A 341 6.40 7.39 -32.99
CA ASN A 341 7.68 6.71 -32.86
C ASN A 341 8.51 7.12 -31.63
N ILE A 342 7.86 7.61 -30.57
CA ILE A 342 8.57 8.01 -29.36
C ILE A 342 9.28 6.82 -28.73
N HIS A 343 8.62 5.68 -28.68
CA HIS A 343 9.13 4.46 -28.06
C HIS A 343 10.39 3.93 -28.73
N MET A 344 10.38 3.85 -30.06
CA MET A 344 11.56 3.46 -30.83
C MET A 344 12.71 4.45 -30.68
N ARG A 345 12.41 5.76 -30.75
CA ARG A 345 13.42 6.79 -30.60
C ARG A 345 14.08 6.77 -29.23
N ASP A 346 13.29 6.55 -28.17
CA ASP A 346 13.80 6.48 -26.80
C ASP A 346 14.63 5.21 -26.60
N ALA A 347 14.16 4.07 -27.10
CA ALA A 347 14.92 2.81 -27.08
C ALA A 347 16.24 2.95 -27.85
N ASP A 348 16.23 3.62 -29.03
CA ASP A 348 17.41 3.84 -29.86
C ASP A 348 18.42 4.78 -29.18
N ASN A 349 17.96 5.87 -28.57
CA ASN A 349 18.81 6.75 -27.79
C ASN A 349 19.55 6.05 -26.65
N VAL A 350 18.89 5.11 -25.97
CA VAL A 350 19.52 4.30 -24.92
C VAL A 350 20.50 3.31 -25.53
N ALA A 351 20.11 2.64 -26.63
CA ALA A 351 20.96 1.69 -27.34
C ALA A 351 22.29 2.30 -27.81
N GLU A 352 22.22 3.49 -28.41
CA GLU A 352 23.40 4.22 -28.86
C GLU A 352 24.32 4.62 -27.69
N LYS A 353 23.77 5.05 -26.58
CA LYS A 353 24.55 5.37 -25.37
C LYS A 353 25.26 4.16 -24.81
N ILE A 354 24.59 3.00 -24.75
CA ILE A 354 25.19 1.75 -24.29
C ILE A 354 26.34 1.36 -25.20
N ALA A 355 26.11 1.31 -26.53
CA ALA A 355 27.12 0.95 -27.50
C ALA A 355 28.35 1.88 -27.47
N ALA A 356 28.13 3.18 -27.23
CA ALA A 356 29.20 4.17 -27.09
C ALA A 356 29.98 4.04 -25.77
N THR A 357 29.34 3.54 -24.71
CA THR A 357 29.94 3.44 -23.36
C THR A 357 30.74 2.15 -23.20
N ASP A 358 30.25 1.03 -23.73
CA ASP A 358 30.88 -0.26 -23.62
C ASP A 358 30.80 -1.06 -24.94
N SER A 359 31.89 -1.07 -25.69
CA SER A 359 31.99 -1.77 -26.96
C SER A 359 32.05 -3.31 -26.85
N SER A 360 32.12 -3.86 -25.66
CA SER A 360 32.03 -5.31 -25.44
C SER A 360 30.59 -5.84 -25.45
N LEU A 361 29.61 -4.94 -25.39
CA LEU A 361 28.21 -5.29 -25.42
C LEU A 361 27.64 -5.26 -26.84
N TYR A 362 26.95 -6.33 -27.20
CA TYR A 362 26.21 -6.41 -28.48
C TYR A 362 24.79 -5.90 -28.24
N VAL A 363 24.47 -4.75 -28.84
CA VAL A 363 23.13 -4.15 -28.74
C VAL A 363 22.33 -4.54 -29.99
N ASN A 364 21.43 -5.49 -29.82
CA ASN A 364 20.49 -5.91 -30.85
C ASN A 364 19.22 -5.02 -30.77
N LYS A 365 18.77 -4.54 -31.93
CA LYS A 365 17.60 -3.62 -32.03
C LYS A 365 16.50 -4.31 -32.82
N ILE A 366 15.33 -4.43 -32.26
CA ILE A 366 14.12 -4.85 -32.95
C ILE A 366 13.09 -3.75 -32.76
N TYR A 367 12.91 -2.93 -33.80
CA TYR A 367 11.96 -1.81 -33.83
C TYR A 367 10.89 -2.11 -34.86
N TRP A 368 9.62 -1.98 -34.49
CA TRP A 368 8.50 -2.45 -35.32
C TRP A 368 8.48 -1.81 -36.69
N ASP A 369 8.76 -0.52 -36.83
CA ASP A 369 8.82 0.22 -38.11
C ASP A 369 9.88 -0.30 -39.11
N SER A 370 10.86 -1.06 -38.64
CA SER A 370 11.87 -1.64 -39.53
C SER A 370 11.36 -2.87 -40.26
N TYR A 371 10.14 -3.32 -39.92
CA TYR A 371 9.52 -4.57 -40.43
C TYR A 371 8.20 -4.26 -41.15
N LYS A 372 7.80 -5.17 -42.00
CA LYS A 372 6.53 -5.04 -42.72
C LYS A 372 5.38 -5.41 -41.81
N MET A 373 4.48 -4.45 -41.58
CA MET A 373 3.21 -4.67 -40.91
C MET A 373 2.26 -5.42 -41.85
N GLU A 374 1.54 -6.42 -41.32
CA GLU A 374 0.46 -7.13 -41.97
C GLU A 374 -0.87 -6.68 -41.38
N VAL A 375 -1.79 -6.27 -42.25
CA VAL A 375 -3.16 -5.86 -41.89
C VAL A 375 -4.11 -7.03 -42.14
N THR A 376 -4.75 -7.52 -41.09
CA THR A 376 -5.67 -8.65 -41.16
C THR A 376 -7.06 -8.25 -40.65
N ALA A 377 -8.04 -9.10 -40.85
CA ALA A 377 -9.39 -8.89 -40.30
C ALA A 377 -9.42 -8.87 -38.75
N SER A 378 -8.40 -9.43 -38.12
CA SER A 378 -8.23 -9.47 -36.65
C SER A 378 -7.38 -8.33 -36.10
N GLY A 379 -6.87 -7.45 -36.95
CA GLY A 379 -6.01 -6.30 -36.58
C GLY A 379 -4.67 -6.31 -37.29
N ASN A 380 -3.82 -5.37 -36.89
CA ASN A 380 -2.45 -5.27 -37.38
C ASN A 380 -1.54 -6.28 -36.67
N SER A 381 -0.52 -6.74 -37.36
CA SER A 381 0.48 -7.65 -36.79
C SER A 381 1.85 -7.47 -37.43
N TYR A 382 2.90 -7.89 -36.70
CA TYR A 382 4.29 -7.93 -37.16
C TYR A 382 4.84 -9.36 -37.04
N PRO A 383 4.49 -10.29 -37.94
CA PRO A 383 4.91 -11.70 -37.82
C PRO A 383 6.43 -11.88 -37.81
N THR A 384 7.18 -11.06 -38.57
CA THR A 384 8.64 -11.12 -38.62
C THR A 384 9.26 -10.64 -37.30
N VAL A 385 8.74 -9.54 -36.73
CA VAL A 385 9.16 -9.05 -35.40
C VAL A 385 8.97 -10.14 -34.35
N ARG A 386 7.79 -10.75 -34.34
CA ARG A 386 7.49 -11.84 -33.41
C ARG A 386 8.45 -13.02 -33.54
N LYS A 387 8.72 -13.44 -34.78
CA LYS A 387 9.65 -14.53 -35.04
C LYS A 387 11.06 -14.21 -34.53
N GLU A 388 11.60 -13.07 -34.92
CA GLU A 388 12.95 -12.65 -34.52
C GLU A 388 13.07 -12.45 -33.01
N LEU A 389 12.05 -11.88 -32.39
CA LEU A 389 12.01 -11.72 -30.94
C LEU A 389 12.09 -13.08 -30.22
N LEU A 390 11.28 -14.06 -30.62
CA LEU A 390 11.30 -15.39 -30.02
C LEU A 390 12.65 -16.09 -30.23
N GLU A 391 13.25 -15.97 -31.42
CA GLU A 391 14.58 -16.52 -31.70
C GLU A 391 15.67 -15.86 -30.83
N GLN A 392 15.63 -14.54 -30.66
CA GLN A 392 16.56 -13.82 -29.78
C GLN A 392 16.39 -14.21 -28.31
N LEU A 393 15.14 -14.33 -27.84
CA LEU A 393 14.86 -14.76 -26.47
C LEU A 393 15.33 -16.19 -26.21
N GLN A 394 15.25 -17.09 -27.18
CA GLN A 394 15.82 -18.44 -27.09
C GLN A 394 17.34 -18.46 -27.04
N THR A 395 17.98 -17.57 -27.81
CA THR A 395 19.44 -17.40 -27.76
C THR A 395 19.91 -16.83 -26.42
N GLY A 396 19.05 -16.03 -25.79
CA GLY A 396 19.29 -15.35 -24.52
C GLY A 396 19.87 -13.95 -24.69
N ALA A 397 19.67 -13.13 -23.67
CA ALA A 397 20.24 -11.78 -23.55
C ALA A 397 20.51 -11.45 -22.09
N LEU A 398 21.52 -10.62 -21.83
CA LEU A 398 21.81 -10.06 -20.52
C LEU A 398 20.67 -9.16 -20.06
N LEU A 399 20.16 -8.35 -20.98
CA LEU A 399 19.07 -7.40 -20.74
C LEU A 399 18.14 -7.40 -21.95
N VAL A 400 16.85 -7.43 -21.68
CA VAL A 400 15.80 -7.14 -22.66
C VAL A 400 15.08 -5.89 -22.20
N ASN A 401 15.12 -4.84 -23.01
CA ASN A 401 14.40 -3.59 -22.77
C ASN A 401 13.28 -3.42 -23.79
N TYR A 402 12.08 -3.21 -23.34
CA TYR A 402 10.94 -2.87 -24.18
C TYR A 402 10.43 -1.46 -23.86
N SER A 403 10.27 -0.65 -24.87
CA SER A 403 9.61 0.64 -24.81
C SER A 403 8.37 0.59 -25.70
N GLY A 404 7.18 0.77 -25.12
CA GLY A 404 5.92 0.65 -25.85
C GLY A 404 4.74 0.36 -24.93
N HIS A 405 3.58 0.11 -25.53
CA HIS A 405 2.36 -0.24 -24.82
C HIS A 405 2.26 -1.74 -24.55
N GLY A 406 1.47 -2.08 -23.53
CA GLY A 406 1.21 -3.47 -23.17
C GLY A 406 -0.07 -3.63 -22.35
N SER A 407 -0.43 -4.86 -22.10
CA SER A 407 -1.48 -5.24 -21.19
C SER A 407 -0.99 -6.34 -20.23
N ALA A 408 -1.87 -6.86 -19.40
CA ALA A 408 -1.54 -7.96 -18.50
C ALA A 408 -1.07 -9.25 -19.22
N ASP A 409 -1.40 -9.40 -20.49
CA ASP A 409 -1.18 -10.64 -21.24
C ASP A 409 -0.29 -10.49 -22.48
N VAL A 410 -0.05 -9.26 -22.97
CA VAL A 410 0.63 -9.03 -24.24
C VAL A 410 1.52 -7.79 -24.22
N LEU A 411 2.58 -7.79 -25.02
CA LEU A 411 3.34 -6.61 -25.44
C LEU A 411 2.83 -6.13 -26.80
N SER A 412 2.65 -4.85 -26.94
CA SER A 412 2.10 -4.07 -28.04
C SER A 412 0.65 -4.43 -28.44
N HIS A 413 -0.02 -3.55 -29.17
CA HIS A 413 -1.33 -3.79 -29.73
C HIS A 413 -1.33 -4.91 -30.79
N GLU A 414 -0.19 -5.11 -31.44
CA GLU A 414 0.05 -6.09 -32.48
C GLU A 414 0.38 -7.50 -31.96
N LEU A 415 0.25 -7.70 -30.63
CA LEU A 415 0.43 -8.99 -29.94
C LEU A 415 1.77 -9.67 -30.25
N VAL A 416 2.85 -8.89 -30.27
CA VAL A 416 4.19 -9.36 -30.66
C VAL A 416 4.72 -10.42 -29.69
N LEU A 417 4.39 -10.29 -28.40
CA LEU A 417 4.71 -11.29 -27.38
C LEU A 417 3.52 -11.45 -26.43
N ASN A 418 3.16 -12.68 -26.09
CA ASN A 418 2.08 -12.97 -25.18
C ASN A 418 2.46 -14.01 -24.12
N LYS A 419 1.65 -14.14 -23.07
CA LYS A 419 1.89 -15.11 -21.97
C LYS A 419 2.08 -16.56 -22.45
N GLY A 420 1.36 -16.96 -23.52
CA GLY A 420 1.47 -18.31 -24.07
C GLY A 420 2.87 -18.60 -24.64
N ASP A 421 3.56 -17.59 -25.15
CA ASP A 421 4.90 -17.72 -25.71
C ASP A 421 5.94 -18.04 -24.64
N MET A 422 5.74 -17.59 -23.41
CA MET A 422 6.63 -17.86 -22.29
C MET A 422 6.77 -19.36 -22.00
N SER A 423 5.71 -20.12 -22.23
CA SER A 423 5.72 -21.59 -22.05
C SER A 423 6.54 -22.31 -23.12
N ALA A 424 6.73 -21.70 -24.29
CA ALA A 424 7.50 -22.24 -25.40
C ALA A 424 8.99 -21.87 -25.34
N LEU A 425 9.34 -20.83 -24.55
CA LEU A 425 10.72 -20.43 -24.33
C LEU A 425 11.38 -21.39 -23.35
N VAL A 426 12.07 -22.38 -23.86
CA VAL A 426 12.89 -23.29 -23.05
C VAL A 426 14.29 -22.72 -23.02
N SER A 427 14.73 -22.31 -21.82
CA SER A 427 16.15 -21.97 -21.61
C SER A 427 17.00 -23.24 -21.80
N SER A 428 17.85 -23.24 -22.78
CA SER A 428 18.85 -24.26 -23.05
C SER A 428 19.98 -24.22 -22.02
#